data_07bde3a880c14f7258e2770f59be23c4
#
_entry.id   07bde3a880c14f7258e2770f59be23c4
#
_cell.length_a   1.000
_cell.length_b   1.000
_cell.length_c   1.000
_cell.angle_alpha   90.00
_cell.angle_beta   90.00
_cell.angle_gamma   90.00
#
_symmetry.space_group_name_H-M   'P 1'
#
loop_
_entity.id
_entity.type
_entity.pdbx_description
1 polymer ?
#
loop_
_entity_poly.entity_id
_entity_poly.type
_entity_poly.pdbx_seq_one_letter_code
_entity_poly.pdbx_strand_id
1 'polypeptide(L)'
;MVNYFELMNVPQQYQIDIAKLQQTLRQLQSKFHPDNNLADNNLDASVAEQDLSLSANTDAFLRESIAKLSALKPEQASAIINEAYNTLKNPDSRASHLLALKGISQSINQPIRDLDFLDDAMSFRIDLDDADSQSITLLSKKLTEWLNNYQLAFDEVYQKIDNPAANGINDDALTTQAIDIIQKLQFLVKLQADVAKTTDELAQRNFDNDDDLYV
;
A
#
# COMPACT_ATOMS: atom_id res chain seq x y z
N MET A 1 -18.33 3.89 1.98
CA MET A 1 -16.92 3.75 1.59
C MET A 1 -16.69 2.35 1.05
N VAL A 2 -15.92 2.16 -0.02
CA VAL A 2 -15.63 0.82 -0.57
C VAL A 2 -14.61 0.14 0.34
N ASN A 3 -14.86 -1.12 0.71
CA ASN A 3 -13.90 -1.92 1.47
C ASN A 3 -12.90 -2.56 0.49
N TYR A 4 -11.68 -2.02 0.44
CA TYR A 4 -10.64 -2.52 -0.46
C TYR A 4 -10.09 -3.88 -0.05
N PHE A 5 -10.16 -4.27 1.22
CA PHE A 5 -9.77 -5.61 1.67
C PHE A 5 -10.69 -6.68 1.08
N GLU A 6 -12.00 -6.43 1.10
CA GLU A 6 -12.98 -7.32 0.46
C GLU A 6 -12.76 -7.37 -1.05
N LEU A 7 -12.59 -6.19 -1.69
CA LEU A 7 -12.36 -6.11 -3.13
C LEU A 7 -11.15 -6.92 -3.59
N MET A 8 -10.07 -6.85 -2.82
CA MET A 8 -8.80 -7.53 -3.14
C MET A 8 -8.67 -8.92 -2.53
N ASN A 9 -9.74 -9.45 -1.93
CA ASN A 9 -9.79 -10.79 -1.32
C ASN A 9 -8.64 -11.04 -0.33
N VAL A 10 -8.37 -10.06 0.54
CA VAL A 10 -7.40 -10.17 1.63
C VAL A 10 -8.11 -9.92 2.97
N PRO A 11 -7.64 -10.50 4.09
CA PRO A 11 -8.22 -10.25 5.40
C PRO A 11 -8.18 -8.77 5.77
N GLN A 12 -9.24 -8.26 6.43
CA GLN A 12 -9.31 -6.88 6.91
C GLN A 12 -8.47 -6.75 8.19
N GLN A 13 -7.16 -6.70 8.02
CA GLN A 13 -6.15 -6.57 9.07
C GLN A 13 -4.96 -5.77 8.55
N TYR A 14 -4.13 -5.27 9.48
CA TYR A 14 -3.00 -4.45 9.04
C TYR A 14 -1.91 -5.28 8.37
N GLN A 15 -1.56 -6.44 8.94
CA GLN A 15 -0.59 -7.36 8.33
C GLN A 15 -1.27 -8.19 7.24
N ILE A 16 -0.91 -7.94 5.98
CA ILE A 16 -1.46 -8.66 4.83
C ILE A 16 -0.37 -9.32 4.01
N ASP A 17 -0.73 -10.36 3.29
CA ASP A 17 0.14 -11.01 2.33
C ASP A 17 0.17 -10.21 1.02
N ILE A 18 1.30 -9.51 0.79
CA ILE A 18 1.51 -8.69 -0.42
C ILE A 18 1.58 -9.55 -1.69
N ALA A 19 2.06 -10.79 -1.61
CA ALA A 19 2.09 -11.69 -2.77
C ALA A 19 0.68 -12.08 -3.19
N LYS A 20 -0.19 -12.40 -2.22
CA LYS A 20 -1.62 -12.65 -2.47
C LYS A 20 -2.31 -11.41 -3.05
N LEU A 21 -2.04 -10.23 -2.51
CA LEU A 21 -2.57 -8.96 -3.02
C LEU A 21 -2.18 -8.73 -4.48
N GLN A 22 -0.91 -8.97 -4.85
CA GLN A 22 -0.43 -8.87 -6.22
C GLN A 22 -1.08 -9.90 -7.15
N GLN A 23 -1.28 -11.13 -6.67
CA GLN A 23 -1.95 -12.18 -7.44
C GLN A 23 -3.39 -11.77 -7.76
N THR A 24 -4.14 -11.27 -6.77
CA THR A 24 -5.52 -10.79 -6.97
C THR A 24 -5.57 -9.62 -7.94
N LEU A 25 -4.61 -8.66 -7.84
CA LEU A 25 -4.51 -7.57 -8.80
C LEU A 25 -4.42 -8.08 -10.25
N ARG A 26 -3.50 -9.03 -10.52
CA ARG A 26 -3.31 -9.58 -11.87
C ARG A 26 -4.58 -10.25 -12.38
N GLN A 27 -5.29 -11.01 -11.54
CA GLN A 27 -6.54 -11.67 -11.89
C GLN A 27 -7.64 -10.65 -12.24
N LEU A 28 -7.79 -9.59 -11.44
CA LEU A 28 -8.77 -8.55 -11.70
C LEU A 28 -8.41 -7.71 -12.93
N GLN A 29 -7.14 -7.34 -13.10
CA GLN A 29 -6.68 -6.59 -14.27
C GLN A 29 -6.87 -7.39 -15.56
N SER A 30 -6.55 -8.69 -15.58
CA SER A 30 -6.79 -9.55 -16.74
C SER A 30 -8.26 -9.58 -17.16
N LYS A 31 -9.19 -9.47 -16.20
CA LYS A 31 -10.63 -9.51 -16.48
C LYS A 31 -11.20 -8.15 -16.87
N PHE A 32 -10.71 -7.06 -16.27
CA PHE A 32 -11.27 -5.70 -16.42
C PHE A 32 -10.37 -4.75 -17.21
N HIS A 33 -9.39 -5.28 -17.98
CA HIS A 33 -8.57 -4.44 -18.83
C HIS A 33 -9.40 -3.82 -19.94
N PRO A 34 -9.33 -2.49 -20.18
CA PRO A 34 -10.13 -1.84 -21.20
C PRO A 34 -9.93 -2.42 -22.61
N ASP A 35 -8.73 -2.88 -22.94
CA ASP A 35 -8.42 -3.45 -24.26
C ASP A 35 -9.09 -4.82 -24.49
N ASN A 36 -9.37 -5.60 -23.44
CA ASN A 36 -10.04 -6.89 -23.57
C ASN A 36 -11.51 -6.74 -24.00
N ASN A 37 -12.12 -5.59 -23.77
CA ASN A 37 -13.52 -5.32 -24.15
C ASN A 37 -13.68 -4.76 -25.59
N LEU A 38 -12.60 -4.44 -26.28
CA LEU A 38 -12.64 -3.99 -27.69
C LEU A 38 -12.77 -5.18 -28.66
N ALA A 39 -12.46 -6.40 -28.22
CA ALA A 39 -12.54 -7.60 -29.03
C ALA A 39 -13.93 -8.27 -29.03
N ASP A 40 -14.81 -7.95 -28.05
CA ASP A 40 -16.04 -8.70 -27.82
C ASP A 40 -17.35 -8.02 -28.22
N ASN A 41 -17.32 -7.05 -29.15
CA ASN A 41 -18.57 -6.50 -29.70
C ASN A 41 -19.35 -7.47 -30.62
N ASN A 42 -18.95 -8.75 -30.72
CA ASN A 42 -19.58 -9.73 -31.62
C ASN A 42 -19.64 -11.17 -31.09
N LEU A 43 -19.74 -11.41 -29.78
CA LEU A 43 -19.91 -12.78 -29.30
C LEU A 43 -21.16 -12.90 -28.41
N ASP A 44 -22.03 -13.83 -28.87
CA ASP A 44 -23.25 -14.31 -28.25
C ASP A 44 -23.11 -14.53 -26.72
N ALA A 45 -24.15 -14.21 -25.98
CA ALA A 45 -24.26 -14.37 -24.52
C ALA A 45 -24.00 -15.81 -24.00
N SER A 46 -23.77 -16.76 -24.89
CA SER A 46 -23.50 -18.17 -24.55
C SER A 46 -22.05 -18.49 -24.25
N VAL A 47 -21.09 -17.56 -24.51
CA VAL A 47 -19.64 -17.78 -24.29
C VAL A 47 -19.19 -17.22 -22.92
N ALA A 48 -20.01 -16.39 -22.28
CA ALA A 48 -19.68 -15.83 -20.97
C ALA A 48 -19.60 -16.85 -19.82
N GLU A 49 -20.07 -18.07 -20.00
CA GLU A 49 -20.04 -19.13 -18.99
C GLU A 49 -18.83 -20.07 -19.09
N GLN A 50 -18.10 -20.09 -20.21
CA GLN A 50 -17.05 -21.10 -20.45
C GLN A 50 -15.63 -20.71 -20.13
N ASP A 51 -15.32 -19.41 -19.96
CA ASP A 51 -13.97 -18.95 -19.57
C ASP A 51 -13.83 -18.65 -18.05
N LEU A 52 -14.84 -19.03 -17.28
CA LEU A 52 -14.81 -19.09 -15.81
C LEU A 52 -14.21 -20.42 -15.32
N SER A 53 -13.11 -20.89 -15.90
CA SER A 53 -12.26 -21.88 -15.21
C SER A 53 -11.40 -21.19 -14.13
N LEU A 54 -12.02 -20.31 -13.37
CA LEU A 54 -11.59 -20.01 -12.03
C LEU A 54 -11.66 -21.33 -11.28
N SER A 55 -10.51 -21.85 -10.87
CA SER A 55 -10.38 -23.05 -10.03
C SER A 55 -11.58 -23.14 -9.07
N ALA A 56 -12.11 -24.34 -8.83
CA ALA A 56 -13.24 -24.60 -7.94
C ALA A 56 -13.08 -24.03 -6.51
N ASN A 57 -11.90 -23.48 -6.20
CA ASN A 57 -11.51 -22.76 -4.97
C ASN A 57 -11.49 -21.23 -5.10
N THR A 58 -12.08 -20.64 -6.14
CA THR A 58 -12.20 -19.18 -6.16
C THR A 58 -13.20 -18.76 -5.09
N ASP A 59 -12.67 -18.06 -4.11
CA ASP A 59 -13.37 -17.61 -2.91
C ASP A 59 -14.68 -16.91 -3.28
N ALA A 60 -15.77 -17.18 -2.55
CA ALA A 60 -17.08 -16.57 -2.78
C ALA A 60 -16.99 -15.03 -2.77
N PHE A 61 -16.08 -14.46 -1.96
CA PHE A 61 -15.78 -13.04 -1.90
C PHE A 61 -15.25 -12.46 -3.21
N LEU A 62 -14.35 -13.17 -3.90
CA LEU A 62 -13.82 -12.71 -5.18
C LEU A 62 -14.92 -12.68 -6.25
N ARG A 63 -15.85 -13.65 -6.21
CA ARG A 63 -17.01 -13.66 -7.11
C ARG A 63 -17.94 -12.47 -6.89
N GLU A 64 -18.19 -12.11 -5.64
CA GLU A 64 -19.00 -10.94 -5.28
C GLU A 64 -18.33 -9.64 -5.72
N SER A 65 -17.02 -9.50 -5.50
CA SER A 65 -16.23 -8.36 -5.95
C SER A 65 -16.25 -8.22 -7.46
N ILE A 66 -16.09 -9.32 -8.18
CA ILE A 66 -16.21 -9.36 -9.64
C ILE A 66 -17.61 -8.94 -10.09
N ALA A 67 -18.67 -9.41 -9.44
CA ALA A 67 -20.04 -9.03 -9.78
C ALA A 67 -20.28 -7.51 -9.59
N LYS A 68 -19.77 -6.95 -8.49
CA LYS A 68 -19.85 -5.49 -8.24
C LYS A 68 -19.09 -4.68 -9.28
N LEU A 69 -17.89 -5.11 -9.67
CA LEU A 69 -17.07 -4.45 -10.69
C LEU A 69 -17.68 -4.58 -12.09
N SER A 70 -18.32 -5.70 -12.41
CA SER A 70 -18.96 -5.94 -13.72
C SER A 70 -20.16 -5.02 -13.98
N ALA A 71 -20.72 -4.42 -12.94
CA ALA A 71 -21.77 -3.41 -13.07
C ALA A 71 -21.24 -2.01 -13.46
N LEU A 72 -19.92 -1.83 -13.44
CA LEU A 72 -19.25 -0.56 -13.77
C LEU A 72 -18.71 -0.61 -15.21
N LYS A 73 -18.40 0.57 -15.76
CA LYS A 73 -17.63 0.64 -17.00
C LYS A 73 -16.21 0.09 -16.77
N PRO A 74 -15.59 -0.58 -17.77
CA PRO A 74 -14.27 -1.20 -17.62
C PRO A 74 -13.20 -0.25 -17.09
N GLU A 75 -13.20 1.00 -17.57
CA GLU A 75 -12.28 2.05 -17.12
C GLU A 75 -12.46 2.39 -15.63
N GLN A 76 -13.70 2.43 -15.15
CA GLN A 76 -14.03 2.69 -13.75
C GLN A 76 -13.64 1.50 -12.87
N ALA A 77 -13.91 0.29 -13.33
CA ALA A 77 -13.51 -0.93 -12.63
C ALA A 77 -11.98 -1.01 -12.50
N SER A 78 -11.24 -0.77 -13.59
CA SER A 78 -9.78 -0.74 -13.60
C SER A 78 -9.21 0.34 -12.66
N ALA A 79 -9.80 1.54 -12.63
CA ALA A 79 -9.39 2.61 -11.73
C ALA A 79 -9.57 2.23 -10.26
N ILE A 80 -10.71 1.65 -9.88
CA ILE A 80 -11.00 1.20 -8.51
C ILE A 80 -10.04 0.05 -8.10
N ILE A 81 -9.76 -0.91 -8.99
CA ILE A 81 -8.84 -2.01 -8.74
C ILE A 81 -7.43 -1.47 -8.44
N ASN A 82 -6.94 -0.53 -9.25
CA ASN A 82 -5.62 0.07 -9.06
C ASN A 82 -5.56 0.92 -7.78
N GLU A 83 -6.62 1.67 -7.47
CA GLU A 83 -6.71 2.44 -6.24
C GLU A 83 -6.70 1.53 -5.01
N ALA A 84 -7.48 0.45 -5.02
CA ALA A 84 -7.50 -0.54 -3.94
C ALA A 84 -6.13 -1.18 -3.71
N TYR A 85 -5.47 -1.59 -4.79
CA TYR A 85 -4.12 -2.15 -4.70
C TYR A 85 -3.12 -1.16 -4.13
N ASN A 86 -3.08 0.07 -4.65
CA ASN A 86 -2.14 1.09 -4.17
C ASN A 86 -2.40 1.47 -2.72
N THR A 87 -3.65 1.55 -2.31
CA THR A 87 -4.03 1.81 -0.91
C THR A 87 -3.57 0.69 0.01
N LEU A 88 -3.78 -0.56 -0.37
CA LEU A 88 -3.42 -1.70 0.48
C LEU A 88 -1.94 -2.06 0.44
N LYS A 89 -1.25 -1.82 -0.66
CA LYS A 89 0.18 -2.07 -0.79
C LYS A 89 1.00 -1.18 0.15
N ASN A 90 0.66 0.10 0.24
CA ASN A 90 1.40 1.06 1.03
C ASN A 90 0.98 1.00 2.51
N PRO A 91 1.93 0.94 3.45
CA PRO A 91 1.62 0.74 4.87
C PRO A 91 0.84 1.91 5.50
N ASP A 92 1.12 3.14 5.10
CA ASP A 92 0.47 4.36 5.59
C ASP A 92 -0.99 4.47 5.12
N SER A 93 -1.23 4.27 3.82
CA SER A 93 -2.58 4.33 3.25
C SER A 93 -3.43 3.13 3.66
N ARG A 94 -2.84 1.94 3.82
CA ARG A 94 -3.52 0.78 4.39
C ARG A 94 -3.98 1.04 5.83
N ALA A 95 -3.11 1.61 6.67
CA ALA A 95 -3.44 2.01 8.02
C ALA A 95 -4.59 3.05 8.04
N SER A 96 -4.50 4.06 7.19
CA SER A 96 -5.53 5.08 7.02
C SER A 96 -6.87 4.48 6.61
N HIS A 97 -6.86 3.52 5.67
CA HIS A 97 -8.07 2.85 5.20
C HIS A 97 -8.75 2.01 6.30
N LEU A 98 -7.96 1.31 7.12
CA LEU A 98 -8.49 0.56 8.26
C LEU A 98 -9.21 1.46 9.27
N LEU A 99 -8.62 2.60 9.64
CA LEU A 99 -9.27 3.55 10.54
C LEU A 99 -10.53 4.15 9.91
N ALA A 100 -10.49 4.47 8.62
CA ALA A 100 -11.65 5.00 7.90
C ALA A 100 -12.82 4.00 7.85
N LEU A 101 -12.56 2.69 7.72
CA LEU A 101 -13.58 1.64 7.81
C LEU A 101 -14.22 1.55 9.21
N LYS A 102 -13.51 1.98 10.26
CA LYS A 102 -14.04 2.12 11.63
C LYS A 102 -14.78 3.44 11.86
N GLY A 103 -14.90 4.29 10.82
CA GLY A 103 -15.54 5.62 10.95
C GLY A 103 -14.63 6.67 11.59
N ILE A 104 -13.35 6.36 11.79
CA ILE A 104 -12.38 7.29 12.33
C ILE A 104 -11.88 8.16 11.19
N SER A 105 -12.39 9.40 11.12
CA SER A 105 -11.95 10.39 10.14
C SER A 105 -10.65 11.03 10.61
N GLN A 106 -9.58 10.85 9.83
CA GLN A 106 -8.29 11.44 10.13
C GLN A 106 -8.24 12.90 9.68
N SER A 107 -7.73 13.75 10.53
CA SER A 107 -7.18 15.03 10.12
C SER A 107 -5.75 14.80 9.59
N ILE A 108 -5.64 14.43 8.31
CA ILE A 108 -4.37 14.08 7.64
C ILE A 108 -3.37 15.25 7.66
N ASN A 109 -3.82 16.48 7.88
CA ASN A 109 -3.02 17.70 7.79
C ASN A 109 -2.50 18.20 9.15
N GLN A 110 -2.55 17.41 10.21
CA GLN A 110 -1.93 17.82 11.47
C GLN A 110 -0.42 17.61 11.42
N PRO A 111 0.37 18.58 11.92
CA PRO A 111 1.82 18.41 11.96
C PRO A 111 2.21 17.33 12.98
N ILE A 112 3.27 16.58 12.67
CA ILE A 112 3.93 15.67 13.63
C ILE A 112 4.44 16.52 14.78
N ARG A 113 4.11 16.12 16.01
CA ARG A 113 4.49 16.84 17.24
C ARG A 113 5.64 16.19 17.99
N ASP A 114 6.02 15.00 17.61
CA ASP A 114 7.14 14.25 18.18
C ASP A 114 8.46 14.87 17.72
N LEU A 115 9.10 15.61 18.62
CA LEU A 115 10.34 16.34 18.33
C LEU A 115 11.52 15.39 18.11
N ASP A 116 11.57 14.27 18.84
CA ASP A 116 12.62 13.26 18.71
C ASP A 116 12.54 12.59 17.32
N PHE A 117 11.33 12.25 16.88
CA PHE A 117 11.11 11.75 15.52
C PHE A 117 11.53 12.76 14.45
N LEU A 118 11.21 14.04 14.64
CA LEU A 118 11.55 15.08 13.65
C LEU A 118 13.07 15.32 13.59
N ASP A 119 13.78 15.26 14.71
CA ASP A 119 15.23 15.39 14.77
C ASP A 119 15.92 14.22 14.06
N ASP A 120 15.50 12.99 14.37
CA ASP A 120 15.97 11.77 13.67
C ASP A 120 15.70 11.83 12.15
N ALA A 121 14.54 12.31 11.76
CA ALA A 121 14.15 12.44 10.36
C ALA A 121 14.98 13.50 9.62
N MET A 122 15.32 14.59 10.31
CA MET A 122 16.14 15.65 9.77
C MET A 122 17.60 15.20 9.62
N SER A 123 18.13 14.51 10.64
CA SER A 123 19.45 13.88 10.58
C SER A 123 19.55 12.87 9.43
N PHE A 124 18.52 12.04 9.26
CA PHE A 124 18.47 11.08 8.15
C PHE A 124 18.49 11.76 6.78
N ARG A 125 17.83 12.89 6.61
CA ARG A 125 17.85 13.65 5.34
C ARG A 125 19.22 14.22 5.03
N ILE A 126 19.90 14.74 6.04
CA ILE A 126 21.29 15.23 5.89
C ILE A 126 22.20 14.09 5.45
N ASP A 127 22.12 12.93 6.14
CA ASP A 127 22.88 11.74 5.78
C ASP A 127 22.58 11.26 4.35
N LEU A 128 21.32 11.43 3.89
CA LEU A 128 20.88 11.04 2.54
C LEU A 128 21.44 11.98 1.46
N ASP A 129 21.48 13.29 1.73
CA ASP A 129 22.00 14.29 0.81
C ASP A 129 23.53 14.11 0.57
N ASP A 130 24.25 13.64 1.60
CA ASP A 130 25.68 13.37 1.54
C ASP A 130 26.02 11.90 1.18
N ALA A 131 24.99 11.09 0.81
CA ALA A 131 25.15 9.66 0.63
C ALA A 131 25.98 9.30 -0.62
N ASP A 132 26.86 8.32 -0.45
CA ASP A 132 27.58 7.60 -1.49
C ASP A 132 27.00 6.19 -1.71
N SER A 133 27.59 5.42 -2.64
CA SER A 133 27.15 4.05 -2.98
C SER A 133 27.23 3.06 -1.81
N GLN A 134 28.03 3.31 -0.79
CA GLN A 134 28.14 2.45 0.39
C GLN A 134 27.14 2.87 1.48
N SER A 135 27.07 4.15 1.78
CA SER A 135 26.21 4.71 2.83
C SER A 135 24.74 4.61 2.47
N ILE A 136 24.34 4.72 1.18
CA ILE A 136 22.94 4.58 0.74
C ILE A 136 22.37 3.20 1.09
N THR A 137 23.16 2.14 1.05
CA THR A 137 22.73 0.79 1.43
C THR A 137 22.44 0.71 2.94
N LEU A 138 23.25 1.35 3.76
CA LEU A 138 23.06 1.41 5.21
C LEU A 138 21.83 2.26 5.57
N LEU A 139 21.65 3.37 4.90
CA LEU A 139 20.47 4.23 5.06
C LEU A 139 19.18 3.51 4.66
N SER A 140 19.18 2.80 3.54
CA SER A 140 18.06 1.98 3.11
C SER A 140 17.68 0.92 4.16
N LYS A 141 18.67 0.26 4.77
CA LYS A 141 18.44 -0.70 5.84
C LYS A 141 17.87 -0.03 7.10
N LYS A 142 18.48 1.08 7.55
CA LYS A 142 18.00 1.87 8.70
C LYS A 142 16.54 2.31 8.51
N LEU A 143 16.20 2.80 7.33
CA LEU A 143 14.84 3.22 7.00
C LEU A 143 13.85 2.04 6.99
N THR A 144 14.26 0.89 6.47
CA THR A 144 13.44 -0.33 6.47
C THR A 144 13.13 -0.79 7.90
N GLU A 145 14.13 -0.79 8.78
CA GLU A 145 13.95 -1.12 10.19
C GLU A 145 13.02 -0.10 10.88
N TRP A 146 13.19 1.16 10.59
CA TRP A 146 12.37 2.24 11.13
C TRP A 146 10.89 2.11 10.69
N LEU A 147 10.65 1.88 9.39
CA LEU A 147 9.32 1.59 8.85
C LEU A 147 8.68 0.37 9.53
N ASN A 148 9.44 -0.72 9.67
CA ASN A 148 8.93 -1.94 10.31
C ASN A 148 8.51 -1.70 11.77
N ASN A 149 9.27 -0.92 12.53
CA ASN A 149 8.94 -0.59 13.92
C ASN A 149 7.60 0.16 14.01
N TYR A 150 7.36 1.15 13.15
CA TYR A 150 6.08 1.87 13.13
C TYR A 150 4.93 1.02 12.59
N GLN A 151 5.18 0.10 11.66
CA GLN A 151 4.18 -0.84 11.19
C GLN A 151 3.74 -1.79 12.31
N LEU A 152 4.67 -2.31 13.10
CA LEU A 152 4.36 -3.15 14.27
C LEU A 152 3.61 -2.35 15.34
N ALA A 153 4.06 -1.12 15.64
CA ALA A 153 3.38 -0.25 16.60
C ALA A 153 1.94 0.06 16.17
N PHE A 154 1.71 0.30 14.87
CA PHE A 154 0.36 0.50 14.37
C PHE A 154 -0.50 -0.75 14.50
N ASP A 155 0.02 -1.91 14.15
CA ASP A 155 -0.71 -3.18 14.25
C ASP A 155 -1.16 -3.45 15.70
N GLU A 156 -0.29 -3.26 16.67
CA GLU A 156 -0.61 -3.40 18.09
C GLU A 156 -1.72 -2.43 18.55
N VAL A 157 -1.65 -1.18 18.13
CA VAL A 157 -2.67 -0.17 18.48
C VAL A 157 -3.98 -0.50 17.79
N TYR A 158 -3.95 -0.87 16.50
CA TYR A 158 -5.14 -1.22 15.74
C TYR A 158 -5.86 -2.45 16.29
N GLN A 159 -5.13 -3.49 16.73
CA GLN A 159 -5.73 -4.66 17.38
C GLN A 159 -6.49 -4.29 18.67
N LYS A 160 -6.01 -3.28 19.41
CA LYS A 160 -6.71 -2.76 20.59
C LYS A 160 -7.97 -1.99 20.22
N ILE A 161 -7.93 -1.21 19.13
CA ILE A 161 -9.10 -0.50 18.59
C ILE A 161 -10.13 -1.49 18.05
N ASP A 162 -9.67 -2.56 17.39
CA ASP A 162 -10.55 -3.56 16.77
C ASP A 162 -11.26 -4.44 17.81
N ASN A 163 -10.66 -4.65 18.99
CA ASN A 163 -11.22 -5.45 20.08
C ASN A 163 -11.35 -4.66 21.40
N PRO A 164 -12.28 -3.68 21.49
CA PRO A 164 -12.43 -2.81 22.65
C PRO A 164 -12.85 -3.57 23.92
N ALA A 165 -13.57 -4.68 23.79
CA ALA A 165 -14.03 -5.48 24.94
C ALA A 165 -12.88 -6.12 25.74
N ALA A 166 -11.72 -6.33 25.12
CA ALA A 166 -10.57 -6.94 25.76
C ALA A 166 -9.73 -5.94 26.58
N ASN A 167 -9.87 -4.63 26.35
CA ASN A 167 -8.86 -3.66 26.79
C ASN A 167 -9.34 -2.58 27.78
N GLY A 168 -10.64 -2.29 27.91
CA GLY A 168 -11.18 -1.31 28.86
C GLY A 168 -10.56 0.11 28.77
N ILE A 169 -9.87 0.43 27.68
CA ILE A 169 -9.06 1.64 27.50
C ILE A 169 -9.86 2.69 26.73
N ASN A 170 -9.60 3.94 27.03
CA ASN A 170 -10.20 5.10 26.38
C ASN A 170 -9.91 5.10 24.87
N ASP A 171 -10.95 4.99 24.07
CA ASP A 171 -10.93 4.86 22.60
C ASP A 171 -10.26 6.07 21.91
N ASP A 172 -10.42 7.27 22.51
CA ASP A 172 -9.84 8.52 21.99
C ASP A 172 -8.29 8.55 22.07
N ALA A 173 -7.71 7.97 23.13
CA ALA A 173 -6.25 7.94 23.28
C ALA A 173 -5.61 6.98 22.26
N LEU A 174 -6.19 5.79 22.05
CA LEU A 174 -5.74 4.83 21.05
C LEU A 174 -5.89 5.39 19.63
N THR A 175 -7.00 6.07 19.35
CA THR A 175 -7.24 6.75 18.09
C THR A 175 -6.19 7.81 17.81
N THR A 176 -5.88 8.66 18.80
CA THR A 176 -4.85 9.69 18.68
C THR A 176 -3.47 9.08 18.43
N GLN A 177 -3.13 8.00 19.14
CA GLN A 177 -1.87 7.28 18.95
C GLN A 177 -1.80 6.65 17.54
N ALA A 178 -2.87 6.03 17.07
CA ALA A 178 -2.92 5.47 15.71
C ALA A 178 -2.73 6.53 14.63
N ILE A 179 -3.34 7.70 14.79
CA ILE A 179 -3.19 8.84 13.88
C ILE A 179 -1.74 9.35 13.86
N ASP A 180 -1.11 9.51 15.02
CA ASP A 180 0.30 9.93 15.12
C ASP A 180 1.23 8.94 14.41
N ILE A 181 1.04 7.64 14.61
CA ILE A 181 1.80 6.59 13.92
C ILE A 181 1.60 6.68 12.40
N ILE A 182 0.39 6.89 11.92
CA ILE A 182 0.11 7.03 10.49
C ILE A 182 0.85 8.23 9.89
N GLN A 183 0.87 9.37 10.57
CA GLN A 183 1.61 10.55 10.11
C GLN A 183 3.10 10.27 9.97
N LYS A 184 3.69 9.55 10.94
CA LYS A 184 5.07 9.11 10.87
C LYS A 184 5.31 8.12 9.73
N LEU A 185 4.41 7.14 9.53
CA LEU A 185 4.47 6.23 8.39
C LEU A 185 4.41 6.97 7.05
N GLN A 186 3.52 7.95 6.89
CA GLN A 186 3.44 8.78 5.68
C GLN A 186 4.75 9.52 5.40
N PHE A 187 5.39 10.03 6.45
CA PHE A 187 6.68 10.69 6.32
C PHE A 187 7.77 9.69 5.88
N LEU A 188 7.84 8.51 6.52
CA LEU A 188 8.83 7.48 6.21
C LEU A 188 8.65 6.87 4.80
N VAL A 189 7.41 6.72 4.33
CA VAL A 189 7.12 6.29 2.95
C VAL A 189 7.65 7.32 1.93
N LYS A 190 7.56 8.62 2.22
CA LYS A 190 8.17 9.65 1.38
C LYS A 190 9.69 9.57 1.40
N LEU A 191 10.30 9.39 2.58
CA LEU A 191 11.75 9.16 2.68
C LEU A 191 12.18 7.93 1.90
N GLN A 192 11.38 6.87 1.88
CA GLN A 192 11.70 5.67 1.09
C GLN A 192 11.74 5.95 -0.42
N ALA A 193 10.85 6.81 -0.91
CA ALA A 193 10.88 7.26 -2.30
C ALA A 193 12.12 8.12 -2.59
N ASP A 194 12.52 8.99 -1.65
CA ASP A 194 13.72 9.80 -1.76
C ASP A 194 14.98 8.90 -1.80
N VAL A 195 15.08 7.91 -0.91
CA VAL A 195 16.19 6.92 -0.90
C VAL A 195 16.26 6.14 -2.22
N ALA A 196 15.12 5.67 -2.74
CA ALA A 196 15.09 4.97 -4.01
C ALA A 196 15.61 5.85 -5.16
N LYS A 197 15.18 7.12 -5.21
CA LYS A 197 15.63 8.09 -6.20
C LYS A 197 17.13 8.34 -6.12
N THR A 198 17.67 8.59 -4.92
CA THR A 198 19.12 8.78 -4.73
C THR A 198 19.92 7.53 -5.12
N THR A 199 19.38 6.33 -4.83
CA THR A 199 20.00 5.07 -5.23
C THR A 199 20.13 4.95 -6.75
N ASP A 200 19.05 5.28 -7.48
CA ASP A 200 19.04 5.25 -8.94
C ASP A 200 20.03 6.29 -9.54
N GLU A 201 20.09 7.49 -8.97
CA GLU A 201 21.02 8.55 -9.39
C GLU A 201 22.48 8.14 -9.17
N LEU A 202 22.80 7.51 -8.04
CA LEU A 202 24.16 7.01 -7.75
C LEU A 202 24.54 5.87 -8.70
N ALA A 203 23.60 4.97 -9.02
CA ALA A 203 23.83 3.91 -9.98
C ALA A 203 24.15 4.44 -11.38
N GLN A 204 23.42 5.47 -11.86
CA GLN A 204 23.66 6.11 -13.15
C GLN A 204 25.04 6.78 -13.21
N ARG A 205 25.42 7.54 -12.18
CA ARG A 205 26.76 8.17 -12.11
C ARG A 205 27.91 7.17 -12.19
N ASN A 206 27.73 5.97 -11.62
CA ASN A 206 28.76 4.93 -11.70
C ASN A 206 28.89 4.35 -13.11
N PHE A 207 27.81 4.23 -13.88
CA PHE A 207 27.84 3.80 -15.27
C PHE A 207 28.52 4.83 -16.17
N ASP A 208 28.22 6.11 -16.01
CA ASP A 208 28.82 7.18 -16.83
C ASP A 208 30.34 7.30 -16.59
N ASN A 209 30.81 7.07 -15.37
CA ASN A 209 32.24 7.09 -15.04
C ASN A 209 33.04 5.87 -15.57
N ASP A 210 32.40 4.72 -15.79
CA ASP A 210 33.06 3.53 -16.35
C ASP A 210 33.22 3.65 -17.88
N ASP A 211 32.33 4.34 -18.58
CA ASP A 211 32.44 4.54 -20.03
C ASP A 211 33.55 5.52 -20.41
N ASP A 212 33.93 6.47 -19.56
CA ASP A 212 35.02 7.42 -19.77
C ASP A 212 36.45 6.78 -19.60
N LEU A 213 36.52 5.55 -19.09
CA LEU A 213 37.80 4.82 -18.91
C LEU A 213 38.25 4.08 -20.16
N TYR A 214 37.47 4.03 -21.23
CA TYR A 214 37.78 3.31 -22.48
C TYR A 214 38.00 4.22 -23.70
N VAL A 215 38.28 5.51 -23.49
CA VAL A 215 38.60 6.46 -24.58
C VAL A 215 40.10 6.76 -24.62
#